data_e46a89a03725505f60afc9df385a28e8
#
_entry.id   e46a89a03725505f60afc9df385a28e8
#
_cell.length_a   1.000
_cell.length_b   1.000
_cell.length_c   1.000
_cell.angle_alpha   90.00
_cell.angle_beta   90.00
_cell.angle_gamma   90.00
#
_symmetry.space_group_name_H-M   'P 1'
#
loop_
_entity.id
_entity.type
_entity.pdbx_description
1 polymer ?
#
loop_
_entity_poly.entity_id
_entity_poly.type
_entity_poly.pdbx_seq_one_letter_code
_entity_poly.pdbx_strand_id
1 'polypeptide(L)'
;QRRWPAQTFSVPTNLVTRRAAVLDALRRQNDAAAGAAATALVSEVRAALLALPALQDVRFLLIKRSLSDLALPSNWDNVRGVRKSLTNEIVIADFKHGVPQVHTCIRPQRPNDYLGEMALHWDARRLLFSSQNEKGAMRVYEVDLAQPNHFQERAQIPDSDVDNLAGCWLADDATLFLSTATMIGV
;
A
#
# COMPACT_ATOMS: atom_id res chain seq x y z
N GLN A 1 14.01 -6.45 20.70
CA GLN A 1 14.34 -5.63 19.51
C GLN A 1 15.41 -6.36 18.71
N ARG A 2 15.06 -6.92 17.56
CA ARG A 2 16.08 -7.38 16.60
C ARG A 2 16.76 -6.14 16.03
N ARG A 3 17.94 -5.81 16.50
CA ARG A 3 18.81 -4.85 15.83
C ARG A 3 19.26 -5.50 14.53
N TRP A 4 18.91 -4.91 13.40
CA TRP A 4 19.51 -5.26 12.13
C TRP A 4 21.03 -5.05 12.28
N PRO A 5 21.86 -6.04 11.93
CA PRO A 5 23.29 -5.82 11.93
C PRO A 5 23.60 -4.63 11.03
N ALA A 6 24.49 -3.75 11.45
CA ALA A 6 24.93 -2.62 10.65
C ALA A 6 25.51 -3.15 9.34
N GLN A 7 24.68 -3.17 8.31
CA GLN A 7 25.11 -3.56 6.97
C GLN A 7 25.66 -2.30 6.31
N THR A 8 26.93 -2.28 6.05
CA THR A 8 27.56 -1.27 5.21
C THR A 8 27.06 -1.49 3.77
N PHE A 9 26.14 -0.63 3.34
CA PHE A 9 25.77 -0.57 1.94
C PHE A 9 26.95 0.04 1.16
N SER A 10 27.63 -0.77 0.38
CA SER A 10 28.60 -0.26 -0.58
C SER A 10 27.88 0.03 -1.88
N VAL A 11 27.94 1.29 -2.32
CA VAL A 11 27.43 1.66 -3.64
C VAL A 11 28.20 0.88 -4.71
N PRO A 12 27.54 0.07 -5.54
CA PRO A 12 28.23 -0.68 -6.58
C PRO A 12 29.03 0.26 -7.49
N THR A 13 30.28 -0.11 -7.81
CA THR A 13 31.22 0.75 -8.58
C THR A 13 30.66 1.10 -9.96
N ASN A 14 29.88 0.21 -10.57
CA ASN A 14 29.19 0.43 -11.83
C ASN A 14 28.19 1.60 -11.78
N LEU A 15 27.56 1.88 -10.63
CA LEU A 15 26.62 3.00 -10.52
C LEU A 15 27.33 4.36 -10.65
N VAL A 16 28.56 4.48 -10.17
CA VAL A 16 29.38 5.69 -10.35
C VAL A 16 29.69 5.91 -11.83
N THR A 17 30.11 4.85 -12.53
CA THR A 17 30.40 4.91 -13.96
C THR A 17 29.14 5.24 -14.78
N ARG A 18 27.99 4.66 -14.44
CA ARG A 18 26.71 4.94 -15.10
C ARG A 18 26.25 6.37 -14.91
N ARG A 19 26.39 6.91 -13.68
CA ARG A 19 26.11 8.33 -13.42
C ARG A 19 26.99 9.24 -14.30
N ALA A 20 28.29 8.93 -14.40
CA ALA A 20 29.21 9.70 -15.25
C ALA A 20 28.77 9.69 -16.74
N ALA A 21 28.30 8.55 -17.25
CA ALA A 21 27.81 8.43 -18.61
C ALA A 21 26.56 9.31 -18.87
N VAL A 22 25.61 9.41 -17.91
CA VAL A 22 24.46 10.30 -18.01
C VAL A 22 24.93 11.76 -18.10
N LEU A 23 25.83 12.17 -17.21
CA LEU A 23 26.33 13.53 -17.17
C LEU A 23 27.13 13.92 -18.44
N ASP A 24 27.88 12.98 -19.00
CA ASP A 24 28.63 13.20 -20.23
C ASP A 24 27.68 13.34 -21.45
N ALA A 25 26.65 12.50 -21.54
CA ALA A 25 25.64 12.62 -22.59
C ALA A 25 24.86 13.95 -22.53
N LEU A 26 24.53 14.43 -21.33
CA LEU A 26 23.89 15.74 -21.13
C LEU A 26 24.83 16.89 -21.55
N ARG A 27 26.13 16.83 -21.20
CA ARG A 27 27.11 17.83 -21.61
C ARG A 27 27.25 17.89 -23.12
N ARG A 28 27.09 16.77 -23.81
CA ARG A 28 27.14 16.70 -25.29
C ARG A 28 25.81 17.06 -25.95
N GLN A 29 24.80 17.45 -25.18
CA GLN A 29 23.46 17.80 -25.65
C GLN A 29 22.80 16.65 -26.47
N ASN A 30 23.10 15.41 -26.08
CA ASN A 30 22.54 14.23 -26.72
C ASN A 30 21.43 13.65 -25.82
N ASP A 31 20.21 14.17 -25.97
CA ASP A 31 19.06 13.82 -25.14
C ASP A 31 18.67 12.34 -25.23
N ALA A 32 18.79 11.74 -26.42
CA ALA A 32 18.48 10.32 -26.59
C ALA A 32 19.46 9.43 -25.83
N ALA A 33 20.77 9.72 -25.91
CA ALA A 33 21.79 8.98 -25.18
C ALA A 33 21.68 9.23 -23.66
N ALA A 34 21.38 10.47 -23.25
CA ALA A 34 21.16 10.80 -21.86
C ALA A 34 19.95 10.04 -21.28
N GLY A 35 18.83 9.97 -22.01
CA GLY A 35 17.63 9.23 -21.62
C GLY A 35 17.90 7.74 -21.48
N ALA A 36 18.57 7.12 -22.45
CA ALA A 36 18.94 5.70 -22.39
C ALA A 36 19.88 5.40 -21.20
N ALA A 37 20.92 6.24 -20.98
CA ALA A 37 21.84 6.08 -19.87
C ALA A 37 21.15 6.27 -18.51
N ALA A 38 20.23 7.23 -18.39
CA ALA A 38 19.44 7.45 -17.19
C ALA A 38 18.53 6.26 -16.87
N THR A 39 17.85 5.70 -17.87
CA THR A 39 17.01 4.51 -17.72
C THR A 39 17.84 3.33 -17.24
N ALA A 40 19.01 3.10 -17.81
CA ALA A 40 19.92 2.03 -17.37
C ALA A 40 20.40 2.25 -15.93
N LEU A 41 20.75 3.48 -15.55
CA LEU A 41 21.15 3.81 -14.18
C LEU A 41 20.03 3.54 -13.18
N VAL A 42 18.81 4.01 -13.47
CA VAL A 42 17.63 3.77 -12.61
C VAL A 42 17.36 2.29 -12.43
N SER A 43 17.45 1.51 -13.51
CA SER A 43 17.26 0.06 -13.47
C SER A 43 18.29 -0.64 -12.56
N GLU A 44 19.56 -0.26 -12.66
CA GLU A 44 20.62 -0.84 -11.81
C GLU A 44 20.51 -0.41 -10.35
N VAL A 45 20.19 0.86 -10.08
CA VAL A 45 19.94 1.35 -8.72
C VAL A 45 18.78 0.58 -8.10
N ARG A 46 17.69 0.41 -8.86
CA ARG A 46 16.52 -0.37 -8.42
C ARG A 46 16.91 -1.82 -8.11
N ALA A 47 17.64 -2.46 -8.98
CA ALA A 47 18.09 -3.84 -8.77
C ALA A 47 18.96 -3.96 -7.50
N ALA A 48 19.92 -3.03 -7.31
CA ALA A 48 20.77 -3.00 -6.13
C ALA A 48 19.98 -2.78 -4.82
N LEU A 49 19.00 -1.88 -4.84
CA LEU A 49 18.14 -1.63 -3.68
C LEU A 49 17.27 -2.85 -3.35
N LEU A 50 16.66 -3.46 -4.37
CA LEU A 50 15.80 -4.63 -4.19
C LEU A 50 16.58 -5.88 -3.76
N ALA A 51 17.88 -5.94 -4.03
CA ALA A 51 18.76 -7.03 -3.60
C ALA A 51 19.27 -6.87 -2.15
N LEU A 52 18.89 -5.78 -1.45
CA LEU A 52 19.29 -5.60 -0.05
C LEU A 52 18.81 -6.77 0.81
N PRO A 53 19.68 -7.37 1.64
CA PRO A 53 19.30 -8.51 2.49
C PRO A 53 18.09 -8.22 3.38
N ALA A 54 17.96 -6.97 3.86
CA ALA A 54 16.80 -6.55 4.64
C ALA A 54 15.45 -6.70 3.93
N LEU A 55 15.43 -6.74 2.60
CA LEU A 55 14.21 -6.90 1.80
C LEU A 55 13.95 -8.36 1.40
N GLN A 56 14.95 -9.25 1.49
CA GLN A 56 14.82 -10.63 1.01
C GLN A 56 13.91 -11.48 1.89
N ASP A 57 13.87 -11.20 3.20
CA ASP A 57 13.11 -11.97 4.18
C ASP A 57 11.83 -11.26 4.65
N VAL A 58 11.51 -10.12 4.03
CA VAL A 58 10.35 -9.31 4.40
C VAL A 58 9.28 -9.38 3.33
N ARG A 59 8.03 -9.51 3.76
CA ARG A 59 6.86 -9.34 2.92
C ARG A 59 6.15 -8.05 3.30
N PHE A 60 5.71 -7.30 2.32
CA PHE A 60 5.00 -6.06 2.49
C PHE A 60 3.53 -6.27 2.18
N LEU A 61 2.68 -5.78 3.06
CA LEU A 61 1.26 -5.69 2.80
C LEU A 61 0.98 -4.28 2.27
N LEU A 62 0.42 -4.18 1.08
CA LEU A 62 0.26 -2.92 0.35
C LEU A 62 -1.15 -2.81 -0.22
N ILE A 63 -1.63 -1.58 -0.40
CA ILE A 63 -2.80 -1.31 -1.23
C ILE A 63 -2.31 -0.98 -2.63
N LYS A 64 -2.67 -1.81 -3.59
CA LYS A 64 -2.45 -1.56 -5.00
C LYS A 64 -3.61 -0.74 -5.55
N ARG A 65 -3.31 0.39 -6.19
CA ARG A 65 -4.30 1.30 -6.77
C ARG A 65 -3.95 1.65 -8.20
N SER A 66 -4.94 2.11 -8.96
CA SER A 66 -4.71 2.70 -10.28
C SER A 66 -3.98 4.04 -10.14
N LEU A 67 -3.06 4.32 -11.07
CA LEU A 67 -2.39 5.63 -11.14
C LEU A 67 -3.35 6.75 -11.58
N SER A 68 -4.43 6.41 -12.28
CA SER A 68 -5.44 7.37 -12.73
C SER A 68 -6.38 7.81 -11.60
N ASP A 69 -6.51 6.99 -10.56
CA ASP A 69 -7.32 7.30 -9.38
C ASP A 69 -6.66 6.69 -8.13
N LEU A 70 -6.02 7.54 -7.35
CA LEU A 70 -5.35 7.13 -6.11
C LEU A 70 -6.35 6.88 -4.97
N ALA A 71 -7.63 7.15 -5.18
CA ALA A 71 -8.70 6.91 -4.22
C ALA A 71 -8.37 7.42 -2.80
N LEU A 72 -7.77 8.59 -2.72
CA LEU A 72 -7.57 9.22 -1.43
C LEU A 72 -8.95 9.63 -0.90
N PRO A 73 -9.32 9.22 0.32
CA PRO A 73 -10.58 9.64 0.90
C PRO A 73 -10.59 11.17 0.96
N SER A 74 -11.54 11.78 0.29
CA SER A 74 -11.77 13.21 0.43
C SER A 74 -12.60 13.43 1.70
N ASN A 75 -11.94 13.41 2.85
CA ASN A 75 -12.57 13.67 4.14
C ASN A 75 -13.03 15.13 4.31
N TRP A 76 -12.78 15.95 3.27
CA TRP A 76 -13.02 17.38 3.35
C TRP A 76 -14.44 17.81 2.99
N ASP A 77 -15.19 16.94 2.29
CA ASP A 77 -16.47 17.37 1.71
C ASP A 77 -17.69 17.01 2.55
N ASN A 78 -17.54 16.31 3.68
CA ASN A 78 -18.66 15.77 4.48
C ASN A 78 -19.71 15.01 3.63
N VAL A 79 -19.39 14.72 2.39
CA VAL A 79 -20.23 13.99 1.47
C VAL A 79 -19.67 12.59 1.39
N ARG A 80 -20.51 11.59 1.61
CA ARG A 80 -20.18 10.20 1.32
C ARG A 80 -19.74 10.10 -0.14
N GLY A 81 -18.48 10.33 -0.36
CA GLY A 81 -17.88 10.18 -1.67
C GLY A 81 -17.76 8.70 -1.99
N VAL A 82 -18.88 8.05 -2.33
CA VAL A 82 -18.81 6.74 -2.98
C VAL A 82 -18.13 6.96 -4.31
N ARG A 83 -16.80 6.88 -4.31
CA ARG A 83 -16.05 6.87 -5.56
C ARG A 83 -16.36 5.55 -6.26
N LYS A 84 -17.00 5.66 -7.39
CA LYS A 84 -17.25 4.54 -8.29
C LYS A 84 -16.00 4.32 -9.14
N SER A 85 -15.78 3.08 -9.54
CA SER A 85 -14.71 2.71 -10.48
C SER A 85 -13.30 2.69 -9.90
N LEU A 86 -13.15 2.37 -8.62
CA LEU A 86 -11.85 2.17 -8.01
C LEU A 86 -11.28 0.81 -8.39
N THR A 87 -10.08 0.79 -8.94
CA THR A 87 -9.29 -0.43 -9.05
C THR A 87 -8.34 -0.49 -7.87
N ASN A 88 -8.71 -1.23 -6.84
CA ASN A 88 -7.86 -1.40 -5.69
C ASN A 88 -7.90 -2.84 -5.15
N GLU A 89 -6.77 -3.28 -4.65
CA GLU A 89 -6.57 -4.60 -4.08
C GLU A 89 -5.60 -4.48 -2.91
N ILE A 90 -5.77 -5.29 -1.88
CA ILE A 90 -4.73 -5.51 -0.89
C ILE A 90 -3.84 -6.64 -1.41
N VAL A 91 -2.55 -6.37 -1.50
CA VAL A 91 -1.57 -7.27 -2.08
C VAL A 91 -0.44 -7.53 -1.10
N ILE A 92 0.14 -8.72 -1.20
CA ILE A 92 1.40 -9.05 -0.55
C ILE A 92 2.49 -8.94 -1.60
N ALA A 93 3.51 -8.14 -1.31
CA ALA A 93 4.69 -8.02 -2.15
C ALA A 93 5.92 -8.55 -1.42
N ASP A 94 6.73 -9.34 -2.10
CA ASP A 94 8.07 -9.70 -1.67
C ASP A 94 9.11 -9.37 -2.76
N PHE A 95 10.37 -9.34 -2.38
CA PHE A 95 11.47 -8.92 -3.26
C PHE A 95 12.52 -10.02 -3.40
N LYS A 96 12.12 -11.28 -3.31
CA LYS A 96 13.04 -12.40 -3.47
C LYS A 96 13.77 -12.30 -4.80
N HIS A 97 15.07 -12.50 -4.75
CA HIS A 97 15.96 -12.42 -5.91
C HIS A 97 15.97 -11.03 -6.61
N GLY A 98 15.66 -9.96 -5.90
CA GLY A 98 15.72 -8.59 -6.45
C GLY A 98 14.58 -8.26 -7.43
N VAL A 99 13.59 -9.13 -7.56
CA VAL A 99 12.42 -8.91 -8.43
C VAL A 99 11.17 -8.83 -7.55
N PRO A 100 10.35 -7.75 -7.67
CA PRO A 100 9.11 -7.67 -6.94
C PRO A 100 8.13 -8.75 -7.42
N GLN A 101 7.69 -9.60 -6.49
CA GLN A 101 6.58 -10.52 -6.68
C GLN A 101 5.36 -9.95 -5.96
N VAL A 102 4.26 -9.80 -6.68
CA VAL A 102 3.03 -9.18 -6.13
C VAL A 102 1.89 -10.17 -6.25
N HIS A 103 1.31 -10.55 -5.13
CA HIS A 103 0.19 -11.47 -5.05
C HIS A 103 -1.03 -10.77 -4.44
N THR A 104 -2.17 -10.83 -5.13
CA THR A 104 -3.42 -10.30 -4.57
C THR A 104 -3.84 -11.14 -3.38
N CYS A 105 -4.07 -10.48 -2.26
CA CYS A 105 -4.50 -11.08 -1.01
C CYS A 105 -6.01 -10.88 -0.81
N ILE A 106 -6.48 -9.63 -0.92
CA ILE A 106 -7.89 -9.29 -0.73
C ILE A 106 -8.37 -8.43 -1.90
N ARG A 107 -9.55 -8.76 -2.41
CA ARG A 107 -10.32 -7.91 -3.34
C ARG A 107 -11.54 -7.34 -2.64
N PRO A 108 -12.04 -6.19 -3.06
CA PRO A 108 -13.31 -5.69 -2.57
C PRO A 108 -14.44 -6.69 -2.86
N GLN A 109 -15.45 -6.72 -2.01
CA GLN A 109 -16.61 -7.62 -2.17
C GLN A 109 -17.35 -7.34 -3.48
N ARG A 110 -17.48 -6.07 -3.81
CA ARG A 110 -18.04 -5.63 -5.09
C ARG A 110 -16.94 -4.96 -5.91
N PRO A 111 -16.90 -5.20 -7.20
CA PRO A 111 -15.98 -4.47 -8.08
C PRO A 111 -16.10 -2.96 -7.85
N ASN A 112 -14.97 -2.31 -7.78
CA ASN A 112 -14.86 -0.85 -7.62
C ASN A 112 -15.18 -0.29 -6.21
N ASP A 113 -15.44 -1.13 -5.21
CA ASP A 113 -15.54 -0.68 -3.83
C ASP A 113 -14.17 -0.25 -3.29
N TYR A 114 -14.20 0.68 -2.35
CA TYR A 114 -13.01 1.16 -1.68
C TYR A 114 -12.41 0.08 -0.76
N LEU A 115 -11.09 -0.05 -0.80
CA LEU A 115 -10.29 -0.74 0.22
C LEU A 115 -9.23 0.23 0.73
N GLY A 116 -9.11 0.37 2.03
CA GLY A 116 -8.13 1.28 2.60
C GLY A 116 -7.88 1.12 4.09
N GLU A 117 -7.06 2.01 4.60
CA GLU A 117 -6.78 2.20 6.02
C GLU A 117 -6.47 0.87 6.74
N MET A 118 -5.40 0.23 6.28
CA MET A 118 -4.98 -1.06 6.78
C MET A 118 -4.22 -0.95 8.10
N ALA A 119 -4.52 -1.85 9.04
CA ALA A 119 -3.74 -2.05 10.25
C ALA A 119 -3.44 -3.54 10.42
N LEU A 120 -2.18 -3.90 10.21
CA LEU A 120 -1.70 -5.26 10.46
C LEU A 120 -1.52 -5.46 11.97
N HIS A 121 -2.06 -6.56 12.49
CA HIS A 121 -1.87 -6.95 13.88
C HIS A 121 -0.41 -7.40 14.13
N TRP A 122 0.03 -7.35 15.39
CA TRP A 122 1.38 -7.72 15.82
C TRP A 122 1.76 -9.17 15.52
N ASP A 123 0.76 -10.07 15.42
CA ASP A 123 0.95 -11.47 15.05
C ASP A 123 1.23 -11.68 13.55
N ALA A 124 1.14 -10.60 12.75
CA ALA A 124 1.27 -10.62 11.29
C ALA A 124 0.30 -11.59 10.57
N ARG A 125 -0.84 -11.94 11.21
CA ARG A 125 -1.87 -12.81 10.68
C ARG A 125 -3.21 -12.11 10.50
N ARG A 126 -3.58 -11.23 11.43
CA ARG A 126 -4.85 -10.51 11.42
C ARG A 126 -4.66 -9.13 10.83
N LEU A 127 -5.59 -8.73 10.01
CA LEU A 127 -5.59 -7.43 9.35
C LEU A 127 -6.92 -6.76 9.55
N LEU A 128 -6.90 -5.48 9.94
CA LEU A 128 -8.06 -4.59 9.82
C LEU A 128 -7.93 -3.81 8.51
N PHE A 129 -9.05 -3.57 7.87
CA PHE A 129 -9.14 -2.68 6.72
C PHE A 129 -10.53 -2.07 6.62
N SER A 130 -10.63 -0.90 5.98
CA SER A 130 -11.91 -0.24 5.74
C SER A 130 -12.41 -0.58 4.34
N SER A 131 -13.71 -0.89 4.24
CA SER A 131 -14.40 -1.10 2.95
C SER A 131 -15.87 -0.75 3.08
N GLN A 132 -16.55 -0.64 1.95
CA GLN A 132 -17.98 -0.38 1.92
C GLN A 132 -18.77 -1.67 2.12
N ASN A 133 -19.86 -1.58 2.91
CA ASN A 133 -20.84 -2.65 2.99
C ASN A 133 -21.84 -2.59 1.80
N GLU A 134 -22.80 -3.51 1.77
CA GLU A 134 -23.82 -3.57 0.71
C GLU A 134 -24.63 -2.28 0.56
N LYS A 135 -24.79 -1.53 1.63
CA LYS A 135 -25.52 -0.25 1.67
C LYS A 135 -24.64 0.96 1.31
N GLY A 136 -23.35 0.73 1.03
CA GLY A 136 -22.39 1.78 0.68
C GLY A 136 -21.78 2.52 1.88
N ALA A 137 -22.13 2.17 3.11
CA ALA A 137 -21.52 2.73 4.30
C ALA A 137 -20.13 2.12 4.54
N MET A 138 -19.19 2.94 4.97
CA MET A 138 -17.85 2.48 5.33
C MET A 138 -17.89 1.66 6.61
N ARG A 139 -17.20 0.54 6.59
CA ARG A 139 -17.10 -0.40 7.70
C ARG A 139 -15.67 -0.88 7.89
N VAL A 140 -15.32 -1.19 9.12
CA VAL A 140 -14.05 -1.83 9.47
C VAL A 140 -14.25 -3.33 9.49
N TYR A 141 -13.45 -4.02 8.71
CA TYR A 141 -13.44 -5.48 8.61
C TYR A 141 -12.17 -6.06 9.21
N GLU A 142 -12.29 -7.25 9.74
CA GLU A 142 -11.16 -8.07 10.17
C GLU A 142 -11.05 -9.30 9.29
N VAL A 143 -9.83 -9.69 8.97
CA VAL A 143 -9.53 -10.89 8.21
C VAL A 143 -8.31 -11.61 8.77
N ASP A 144 -8.35 -12.94 8.80
CA ASP A 144 -7.14 -13.77 8.93
C ASP A 144 -6.49 -13.91 7.55
N LEU A 145 -5.24 -13.50 7.43
CA LEU A 145 -4.47 -13.55 6.17
C LEU A 145 -4.23 -14.98 5.67
N ALA A 146 -4.45 -16.00 6.51
CA ALA A 146 -4.48 -17.39 6.08
C ALA A 146 -5.78 -17.76 5.35
N GLN A 147 -6.85 -16.97 5.54
CA GLN A 147 -8.16 -17.15 4.91
C GLN A 147 -8.69 -15.81 4.34
N PRO A 148 -7.99 -15.20 3.38
CA PRO A 148 -8.21 -13.81 2.97
C PRO A 148 -9.56 -13.55 2.29
N ASN A 149 -10.29 -14.61 1.92
CA ASN A 149 -11.63 -14.50 1.34
C ASN A 149 -12.76 -14.50 2.39
N HIS A 150 -12.42 -14.68 3.67
CA HIS A 150 -13.37 -14.71 4.76
C HIS A 150 -13.07 -13.59 5.74
N PHE A 151 -13.63 -12.42 5.50
CA PHE A 151 -13.52 -11.28 6.41
C PHE A 151 -14.85 -10.97 7.06
N GLN A 152 -14.77 -10.47 8.28
CA GLN A 152 -15.92 -10.22 9.14
C GLN A 152 -15.95 -8.75 9.53
N GLU A 153 -17.14 -8.17 9.53
CA GLU A 153 -17.34 -6.84 10.07
C GLU A 153 -17.08 -6.85 11.57
N ARG A 154 -16.24 -5.93 12.05
CA ARG A 154 -16.01 -5.73 13.49
C ARG A 154 -17.23 -5.06 14.12
N ALA A 155 -17.46 -5.36 15.42
CA ALA A 155 -18.50 -4.66 16.17
C ALA A 155 -18.22 -3.15 16.19
N GLN A 156 -19.15 -2.37 15.66
CA GLN A 156 -19.04 -0.94 15.44
C GLN A 156 -20.42 -0.31 15.46
N ILE A 157 -20.51 1.01 15.27
CA ILE A 157 -21.80 1.72 15.25
C ILE A 157 -22.57 1.25 14.00
N PRO A 158 -23.76 0.60 14.17
CA PRO A 158 -24.44 -0.09 13.07
C PRO A 158 -25.28 0.83 12.19
N ASP A 159 -25.47 2.10 12.57
CA ASP A 159 -26.35 3.03 11.89
C ASP A 159 -25.92 3.21 10.42
N SER A 160 -26.90 3.24 9.53
CA SER A 160 -26.66 3.29 8.09
C SER A 160 -26.08 4.62 7.61
N ASP A 161 -26.23 5.68 8.37
CA ASP A 161 -25.71 7.03 8.13
C ASP A 161 -24.37 7.31 8.84
N VAL A 162 -23.83 6.30 9.54
CA VAL A 162 -22.52 6.37 10.19
C VAL A 162 -21.52 5.61 9.36
N ASP A 163 -20.41 6.26 9.01
CA ASP A 163 -19.24 5.62 8.43
C ASP A 163 -18.24 5.30 9.54
N ASN A 164 -17.77 4.04 9.57
CA ASN A 164 -16.73 3.58 10.46
C ASN A 164 -15.49 3.22 9.64
N LEU A 165 -14.36 3.83 9.98
CA LEU A 165 -13.13 3.70 9.19
C LEU A 165 -11.87 3.83 10.05
N ALA A 166 -10.72 3.63 9.44
CA ALA A 166 -9.41 3.79 10.06
C ALA A 166 -9.24 2.94 11.34
N GLY A 167 -9.63 1.66 11.26
CA GLY A 167 -9.44 0.72 12.36
C GLY A 167 -7.97 0.54 12.72
N CYS A 168 -7.64 0.53 14.01
CA CYS A 168 -6.32 0.16 14.50
C CYS A 168 -6.41 -0.79 15.70
N TRP A 169 -5.36 -1.59 15.89
CA TRP A 169 -5.24 -2.52 17.01
C TRP A 169 -4.71 -1.81 18.25
N LEU A 170 -5.28 -2.15 19.39
CA LEU A 170 -4.75 -1.82 20.72
C LEU A 170 -3.97 -3.00 21.28
N ALA A 171 -3.14 -2.75 22.29
CA ALA A 171 -2.23 -3.75 22.86
C ALA A 171 -2.92 -4.96 23.49
N ASP A 172 -4.19 -4.84 23.85
CA ASP A 172 -5.06 -5.87 24.44
C ASP A 172 -5.95 -6.57 23.40
N ASP A 173 -5.62 -6.49 22.12
CA ASP A 173 -6.42 -6.99 21.00
C ASP A 173 -7.77 -6.27 20.78
N ALA A 174 -8.07 -5.24 21.54
CA ALA A 174 -9.20 -4.37 21.24
C ALA A 174 -8.93 -3.55 19.97
N THR A 175 -9.97 -2.98 19.43
CA THR A 175 -9.88 -2.15 18.22
C THR A 175 -10.41 -0.75 18.48
N LEU A 176 -9.71 0.24 17.95
CA LEU A 176 -10.17 1.61 17.88
C LEU A 176 -10.47 1.94 16.42
N PHE A 177 -11.51 2.69 16.15
CA PHE A 177 -11.85 3.18 14.82
C PHE A 177 -12.52 4.55 14.89
N LEU A 178 -12.48 5.27 13.80
CA LEU A 178 -13.13 6.56 13.64
C LEU A 178 -14.56 6.34 13.15
N SER A 179 -15.53 6.98 13.82
CA SER A 179 -16.93 7.00 13.36
C SER A 179 -17.33 8.42 12.98
N THR A 180 -17.95 8.55 11.81
CA THR A 180 -18.45 9.84 11.32
C THR A 180 -19.90 9.69 10.89
N ALA A 181 -20.79 10.56 11.40
CA ALA A 181 -22.15 10.67 10.92
C ALA A 181 -22.23 11.73 9.83
N THR A 182 -23.03 11.48 8.80
CA THR A 182 -23.38 12.52 7.84
C THR A 182 -24.32 13.50 8.54
N MET A 183 -23.83 14.67 8.92
CA MET A 183 -24.70 15.75 9.34
C MET A 183 -25.46 16.24 8.11
N ILE A 184 -26.73 15.87 8.02
CA ILE A 184 -27.65 16.57 7.12
C ILE A 184 -27.84 17.95 7.76
N GLY A 185 -27.19 18.96 7.17
CA GLY A 185 -27.42 20.33 7.58
C GLY A 185 -28.92 20.64 7.44
N VAL A 186 -29.52 21.02 8.55
CA VAL A 186 -30.86 21.59 8.60
C VAL A 186 -30.78 23.03 8.15
#